data_8d822ef3560a98fa1698f9e988c3317d
#
_entry.id   8d822ef3560a98fa1698f9e988c3317d
#
_cell.length_a   1.000
_cell.length_b   1.000
_cell.length_c   1.000
_cell.angle_alpha   90.00
_cell.angle_beta   90.00
_cell.angle_gamma   90.00
#
_symmetry.space_group_name_H-M   'P 1'
#
loop_
_entity.id
_entity.type
_entity.pdbx_description
1 polymer ?
#
loop_
_entity_poly.entity_id
_entity_poly.type
_entity_poly.pdbx_seq_one_letter_code
_entity_poly.pdbx_strand_id
1 'polypeptide(L)'
;MYQEKEQVCRKSVHSTFYYTGGVMKKETTAEDYLERIMTGSIKEDCPVHKTLELLSGKWRTHIIYELCKRPSMRFGELKKAYPHITNTMLTNTLRDLESLGIIHREQFNEIPPHVEYSLTEKGKALLPVFFEISKWGEENLEE
;
A
#
# COMPACT_ATOMS: atom_id res chain seq x y z
N MET A 1 27.52 -16.64 -12.30
CA MET A 1 26.97 -15.61 -13.20
C MET A 1 25.79 -16.23 -13.94
N TYR A 2 24.60 -16.19 -13.30
CA TYR A 2 23.34 -16.71 -13.85
C TYR A 2 22.53 -15.54 -14.38
N GLN A 3 22.48 -15.42 -15.70
CA GLN A 3 21.47 -14.63 -16.38
C GLN A 3 20.23 -15.53 -16.50
N GLU A 4 19.23 -15.33 -15.63
CA GLU A 4 17.89 -15.82 -15.91
C GLU A 4 17.31 -14.99 -17.07
N LYS A 5 17.23 -15.65 -18.21
CA LYS A 5 16.54 -15.13 -19.38
C LYS A 5 15.05 -15.10 -19.07
N GLU A 6 14.50 -13.89 -18.93
CA GLU A 6 13.07 -13.66 -19.01
C GLU A 6 12.56 -14.16 -20.37
N GLN A 7 11.92 -15.30 -20.34
CA GLN A 7 11.29 -15.87 -21.54
C GLN A 7 9.89 -15.28 -21.67
N VAL A 8 9.83 -14.13 -22.34
CA VAL A 8 8.56 -13.48 -22.70
C VAL A 8 7.89 -14.29 -23.78
N CYS A 9 6.91 -15.08 -23.42
CA CYS A 9 6.07 -15.81 -24.38
C CYS A 9 4.94 -14.87 -24.85
N ARG A 10 5.18 -14.19 -25.99
CA ARG A 10 4.14 -13.39 -26.65
C ARG A 10 3.16 -14.31 -27.38
N LYS A 11 1.97 -14.46 -26.82
CA LYS A 11 0.82 -14.99 -27.58
C LYS A 11 -0.35 -14.04 -27.43
N SER A 12 -0.76 -13.48 -28.58
CA SER A 12 -1.88 -12.57 -28.84
C SER A 12 -1.76 -11.15 -28.29
N VAL A 13 -2.31 -10.21 -29.03
CA VAL A 13 -2.09 -8.76 -29.02
C VAL A 13 -2.55 -8.06 -27.73
N HIS A 14 -3.14 -8.77 -26.73
CA HIS A 14 -3.85 -8.13 -25.63
C HIS A 14 -3.61 -8.72 -24.23
N SER A 15 -2.69 -9.64 -24.02
CA SER A 15 -2.37 -10.07 -22.65
C SER A 15 -0.95 -10.58 -22.50
N THR A 16 -0.19 -9.96 -21.61
CA THR A 16 1.13 -10.42 -21.19
C THR A 16 0.98 -11.28 -19.93
N PHE A 17 1.58 -12.48 -19.94
CA PHE A 17 1.64 -13.35 -18.77
C PHE A 17 3.07 -13.34 -18.24
N TYR A 18 3.23 -13.30 -16.93
CA TYR A 18 4.52 -13.43 -16.26
C TYR A 18 4.49 -14.54 -15.20
N TYR A 19 5.65 -15.10 -14.98
CA TYR A 19 5.84 -16.22 -14.06
C TYR A 19 6.39 -15.69 -12.73
N THR A 20 5.63 -15.84 -11.65
CA THR A 20 6.12 -15.54 -10.29
C THR A 20 5.73 -16.65 -9.34
N GLY A 21 6.72 -17.29 -8.71
CA GLY A 21 6.48 -18.31 -7.68
C GLY A 21 5.68 -19.53 -8.16
N GLY A 22 5.86 -19.97 -9.41
CA GLY A 22 5.20 -21.16 -9.95
C GLY A 22 3.75 -20.95 -10.41
N VAL A 23 3.25 -19.72 -10.40
CA VAL A 23 1.88 -19.40 -10.85
C VAL A 23 1.95 -18.44 -12.04
N MET A 24 1.23 -18.78 -13.11
CA MET A 24 1.02 -17.88 -14.24
C MET A 24 0.02 -16.80 -13.85
N LYS A 25 0.47 -15.55 -13.77
CA LYS A 25 -0.40 -14.39 -13.57
C LYS A 25 -0.60 -13.67 -14.89
N LYS A 26 -1.85 -13.34 -15.19
CA LYS A 26 -2.22 -12.48 -16.31
C LYS A 26 -1.95 -11.04 -15.89
N GLU A 27 -1.13 -10.33 -16.66
CA GLU A 27 -1.01 -8.89 -16.49
C GLU A 27 -2.29 -8.24 -17.04
N THR A 28 -3.00 -7.55 -16.17
CA THR A 28 -4.22 -6.82 -16.55
C THR A 28 -3.79 -5.48 -17.13
N THR A 29 -4.00 -5.27 -18.41
CA THR A 29 -3.73 -3.98 -19.05
C THR A 29 -4.75 -2.93 -18.64
N ALA A 30 -4.45 -1.65 -18.89
CA ALA A 30 -5.42 -0.57 -18.67
C ALA A 30 -6.69 -0.75 -19.52
N GLU A 31 -6.54 -1.32 -20.72
CA GLU A 31 -7.66 -1.63 -21.62
C GLU A 31 -8.54 -2.76 -21.07
N ASP A 32 -7.94 -3.87 -20.58
CA ASP A 32 -8.67 -4.95 -19.91
C ASP A 32 -9.43 -4.40 -18.67
N TYR A 33 -8.82 -3.48 -17.94
CA TYR A 33 -9.43 -2.86 -16.79
C TYR A 33 -10.63 -1.97 -17.18
N LEU A 34 -10.47 -1.15 -18.23
CA LEU A 34 -11.53 -0.30 -18.76
C LEU A 34 -12.71 -1.14 -19.29
N GLU A 35 -12.44 -2.22 -20.04
CA GLU A 35 -13.48 -3.14 -20.50
C GLU A 35 -14.29 -3.72 -19.33
N ARG A 36 -13.62 -4.10 -18.25
CA ARG A 36 -14.27 -4.58 -17.03
C ARG A 36 -15.14 -3.52 -16.36
N ILE A 37 -14.72 -2.25 -16.37
CA ILE A 37 -15.52 -1.15 -15.86
C ILE A 37 -16.75 -0.93 -16.74
N MET A 38 -16.59 -0.97 -18.05
CA MET A 38 -17.67 -0.69 -19.01
C MET A 38 -18.70 -1.82 -19.10
N THR A 39 -18.27 -3.06 -18.92
CA THR A 39 -19.15 -4.25 -19.02
C THR A 39 -19.68 -4.74 -17.67
N GLY A 40 -19.00 -4.38 -16.58
CA GLY A 40 -19.40 -4.71 -15.21
C GLY A 40 -20.09 -3.54 -14.55
N SER A 41 -21.28 -3.75 -14.00
CA SER A 41 -21.79 -2.81 -13.00
C SER A 41 -20.72 -2.56 -11.95
N ILE A 42 -20.40 -1.30 -11.68
CA ILE A 42 -19.57 -0.91 -10.54
C ILE A 42 -20.33 -1.40 -9.30
N LYS A 43 -19.98 -2.57 -8.84
CA LYS A 43 -20.53 -3.12 -7.60
C LYS A 43 -19.88 -2.40 -6.43
N GLU A 44 -20.60 -2.30 -5.32
CA GLU A 44 -20.06 -1.81 -4.03
C GLU A 44 -18.73 -2.48 -3.63
N ASP A 45 -18.44 -3.63 -4.22
CA ASP A 45 -17.21 -4.44 -4.05
C ASP A 45 -16.03 -4.06 -4.95
N CYS A 46 -16.06 -2.92 -5.63
CA CYS A 46 -14.95 -2.52 -6.51
C CYS A 46 -13.61 -2.42 -5.73
N PRO A 47 -12.54 -3.12 -6.17
CA PRO A 47 -11.24 -3.07 -5.50
C PRO A 47 -10.68 -1.66 -5.35
N VAL A 48 -10.94 -0.77 -6.31
CA VAL A 48 -10.52 0.64 -6.25
C VAL A 48 -11.22 1.35 -5.10
N HIS A 49 -12.55 1.21 -4.98
CA HIS A 49 -13.29 1.84 -3.88
C HIS A 49 -12.81 1.33 -2.52
N LYS A 50 -12.64 0.03 -2.36
CA LYS A 50 -12.11 -0.58 -1.11
C LYS A 50 -10.72 -0.05 -0.77
N THR A 51 -9.85 0.10 -1.77
CA THR A 51 -8.50 0.63 -1.55
C THR A 51 -8.54 2.11 -1.19
N LEU A 52 -9.35 2.90 -1.88
CA LEU A 52 -9.52 4.31 -1.57
C LEU A 52 -10.14 4.50 -0.18
N GLU A 53 -11.13 3.70 0.19
CA GLU A 53 -11.72 3.71 1.53
C GLU A 53 -10.69 3.35 2.62
N LEU A 54 -9.86 2.33 2.38
CA LEU A 54 -8.75 1.98 3.27
C LEU A 54 -7.79 3.15 3.44
N LEU A 55 -7.47 3.85 2.37
CA LEU A 55 -6.57 5.01 2.38
C LEU A 55 -7.27 6.29 2.83
N SER A 56 -8.60 6.35 2.76
CA SER A 56 -9.38 7.50 3.21
C SER A 56 -9.22 7.65 4.72
N GLY A 57 -8.81 8.81 5.14
CA GLY A 57 -8.57 9.11 6.54
C GLY A 57 -7.38 10.04 6.64
N LYS A 58 -7.62 11.17 7.27
CA LYS A 58 -6.66 12.30 7.32
C LYS A 58 -5.21 11.88 7.63
N TRP A 59 -5.03 10.85 8.45
CA TRP A 59 -3.69 10.47 8.95
C TRP A 59 -3.20 9.10 8.50
N ARG A 60 -4.07 8.25 7.93
CA ARG A 60 -3.69 6.89 7.52
C ARG A 60 -2.55 6.90 6.52
N THR A 61 -2.72 7.63 5.43
CA THR A 61 -1.71 7.77 4.36
C THR A 61 -0.39 8.34 4.89
N HIS A 62 -0.47 9.36 5.75
CA HIS A 62 0.72 9.98 6.34
C HIS A 62 1.51 8.98 7.21
N ILE A 63 0.82 8.20 8.04
CA ILE A 63 1.46 7.20 8.91
C ILE A 63 2.08 6.07 8.08
N ILE A 64 1.36 5.56 7.07
CA ILE A 64 1.90 4.53 6.17
C ILE A 64 3.15 5.07 5.47
N TYR A 65 3.10 6.29 4.96
CA TYR A 65 4.22 6.91 4.26
C TYR A 65 5.44 7.09 5.17
N GLU A 66 5.24 7.47 6.43
CA GLU A 66 6.32 7.60 7.41
C GLU A 66 6.95 6.24 7.72
N LEU A 67 6.12 5.21 7.89
CA LEU A 67 6.60 3.83 8.14
C LEU A 67 7.31 3.20 6.92
N CYS A 68 7.14 3.75 5.71
CA CYS A 68 7.93 3.31 4.56
C CYS A 68 9.42 3.72 4.65
N LYS A 69 9.73 4.75 5.44
CA LYS A 69 11.10 5.31 5.52
C LYS A 69 12.03 4.49 6.41
N ARG A 70 11.49 3.66 7.30
CA ARG A 70 12.26 2.91 8.32
C ARG A 70 11.65 1.52 8.56
N PRO A 71 12.46 0.55 9.01
CA PRO A 71 11.97 -0.79 9.33
C PRO A 71 10.89 -0.80 10.41
N SER A 72 11.04 0.03 11.45
CA SER A 72 10.05 0.25 12.51
C SER A 72 10.15 1.65 13.10
N MET A 73 9.10 2.11 13.76
CA MET A 73 9.05 3.37 14.47
C MET A 73 8.27 3.26 15.77
N ARG A 74 8.70 4.01 16.79
CA ARG A 74 7.99 4.12 18.06
C ARG A 74 6.89 5.18 17.99
N PHE A 75 5.91 5.06 18.89
CA PHE A 75 4.81 6.04 18.99
C PHE A 75 5.32 7.49 19.07
N GLY A 76 6.33 7.74 19.91
CA GLY A 76 6.92 9.08 20.07
C GLY A 76 7.60 9.61 18.81
N GLU A 77 8.17 8.74 17.98
CA GLU A 77 8.78 9.14 16.70
C GLU A 77 7.72 9.53 15.67
N LEU A 78 6.65 8.75 15.56
CA LEU A 78 5.50 9.09 14.73
C LEU A 78 4.84 10.39 15.17
N LYS A 79 4.71 10.60 16.48
CA LYS A 79 4.18 11.85 17.04
C LYS A 79 5.07 13.06 16.72
N LYS A 80 6.39 12.89 16.71
CA LYS A 80 7.34 13.95 16.33
C LYS A 80 7.27 14.27 14.84
N ALA A 81 7.08 13.27 13.98
CA ALA A 81 6.94 13.47 12.53
C ALA A 81 5.68 14.30 12.20
N TYR A 82 4.62 14.14 13.00
CA TYR A 82 3.35 14.85 12.82
C TYR A 82 2.91 15.59 14.10
N PRO A 83 3.49 16.76 14.41
CA PRO A 83 3.21 17.48 15.66
C PRO A 83 1.72 17.83 15.86
N HIS A 84 0.99 18.05 14.77
CA HIS A 84 -0.43 18.44 14.78
C HIS A 84 -1.41 17.29 15.02
N ILE A 85 -0.99 16.03 14.94
CA ILE A 85 -1.86 14.91 15.29
C ILE A 85 -1.99 14.82 16.81
N THR A 86 -3.21 14.65 17.32
CA THR A 86 -3.39 14.39 18.76
C THR A 86 -2.99 12.96 19.10
N ASN A 87 -2.64 12.70 20.36
CA ASN A 87 -2.32 11.34 20.81
C ASN A 87 -3.49 10.38 20.59
N THR A 88 -4.70 10.84 20.84
CA THR A 88 -5.93 10.05 20.61
C THR A 88 -6.10 9.70 19.14
N MET A 89 -5.92 10.68 18.23
CA MET A 89 -6.00 10.44 16.79
C MET A 89 -4.92 9.48 16.32
N LEU A 90 -3.67 9.66 16.76
CA LEU A 90 -2.57 8.76 16.41
C LEU A 90 -2.84 7.34 16.89
N THR A 91 -3.28 7.17 18.15
CA THR A 91 -3.62 5.87 18.72
C THR A 91 -4.73 5.18 17.94
N ASN A 92 -5.80 5.90 17.61
CA ASN A 92 -6.93 5.34 16.85
C ASN A 92 -6.49 4.96 15.44
N THR A 93 -5.75 5.82 14.75
CA THR A 93 -5.26 5.53 13.39
C THR A 93 -4.33 4.31 13.37
N LEU A 94 -3.45 4.16 14.37
CA LEU A 94 -2.58 2.99 14.49
C LEU A 94 -3.38 1.71 14.74
N ARG A 95 -4.40 1.75 15.60
CA ARG A 95 -5.29 0.61 15.84
C ARG A 95 -6.08 0.21 14.59
N ASP A 96 -6.59 1.20 13.86
CA ASP A 96 -7.29 0.97 12.59
C ASP A 96 -6.37 0.28 11.57
N LEU A 97 -5.16 0.81 11.36
CA LEU A 97 -4.19 0.25 10.43
C LEU A 97 -3.73 -1.16 10.85
N GLU A 98 -3.60 -1.42 12.15
CA GLU A 98 -3.31 -2.76 12.68
C GLU A 98 -4.48 -3.72 12.41
N SER A 99 -5.72 -3.30 12.67
CA SER A 99 -6.92 -4.12 12.40
C SER A 99 -7.12 -4.43 10.92
N LEU A 100 -6.71 -3.52 10.04
CA LEU A 100 -6.70 -3.71 8.59
C LEU A 100 -5.53 -4.58 8.10
N GLY A 101 -4.63 -4.97 9.00
CA GLY A 101 -3.45 -5.76 8.68
C GLY A 101 -2.40 -5.01 7.85
N ILE A 102 -2.40 -3.68 7.89
CA ILE A 102 -1.43 -2.82 7.17
C ILE A 102 -0.16 -2.65 7.97
N ILE A 103 -0.28 -2.53 9.29
CA ILE A 103 0.86 -2.42 10.19
C ILE A 103 0.85 -3.58 11.20
N HIS A 104 2.04 -3.87 11.69
CA HIS A 104 2.30 -4.76 12.81
C HIS A 104 2.69 -3.92 14.02
N ARG A 105 2.17 -4.28 15.19
CA ARG A 105 2.50 -3.69 16.47
C ARG A 105 3.24 -4.71 17.30
N GLU A 106 4.45 -4.38 17.74
CA GLU A 106 5.27 -5.23 18.59
C GLU A 106 5.55 -4.53 19.93
N GLN A 107 5.33 -5.25 21.01
CA GLN A 107 5.60 -4.76 22.35
C GLN A 107 6.86 -5.41 22.91
N PHE A 108 7.80 -4.59 23.32
CA PHE A 108 9.05 -5.03 23.94
C PHE A 108 8.95 -4.84 25.45
N ASN A 109 9.11 -5.94 26.18
CA ASN A 109 9.10 -5.96 27.66
C ASN A 109 10.50 -5.71 28.23
N GLU A 110 11.23 -4.79 27.62
CA GLU A 110 12.53 -4.32 28.09
C GLU A 110 12.35 -3.26 29.18
N ILE A 111 13.44 -2.74 29.71
CA ILE A 111 13.41 -1.63 30.69
C ILE A 111 14.11 -0.43 30.05
N PRO A 112 13.37 0.65 29.69
CA PRO A 112 11.93 0.84 29.80
C PRO A 112 11.13 0.10 28.71
N PRO A 113 9.89 -0.34 29.00
CA PRO A 113 9.04 -0.99 28.00
C PRO A 113 8.69 -0.04 26.87
N HIS A 114 8.62 -0.55 25.66
CA HIS A 114 8.25 0.25 24.49
C HIS A 114 7.46 -0.55 23.45
N VAL A 115 6.84 0.15 22.54
CA VAL A 115 6.06 -0.42 21.44
C VAL A 115 6.62 0.12 20.12
N GLU A 116 6.82 -0.76 19.16
CA GLU A 116 7.25 -0.42 17.81
C GLU A 116 6.16 -0.80 16.80
N TYR A 117 6.08 -0.01 15.75
CA TYR A 117 5.15 -0.18 14.63
C TYR A 117 5.95 -0.33 13.34
N SER A 118 5.58 -1.31 12.53
CA SER A 118 6.20 -1.59 11.23
C SER A 118 5.14 -1.92 10.19
N LEU A 119 5.49 -1.79 8.90
CA LEU A 119 4.59 -2.23 7.84
C LEU A 119 4.61 -3.75 7.72
N THR A 120 3.43 -4.34 7.55
CA THR A 120 3.29 -5.73 7.11
C THR A 120 3.64 -5.85 5.61
N GLU A 121 3.75 -7.08 5.10
CA GLU A 121 3.90 -7.28 3.64
C GLU A 121 2.73 -6.67 2.84
N LYS A 122 1.50 -6.75 3.38
CA LYS A 122 0.34 -6.08 2.81
C LYS A 122 0.49 -4.55 2.81
N GLY A 123 1.04 -3.98 3.89
CA GLY A 123 1.33 -2.55 3.97
C GLY A 123 2.41 -2.11 2.97
N LYS A 124 3.48 -2.88 2.85
CA LYS A 124 4.56 -2.64 1.87
C LYS A 124 4.07 -2.71 0.43
N ALA A 125 3.09 -3.59 0.14
CA ALA A 125 2.48 -3.70 -1.18
C ALA A 125 1.70 -2.45 -1.62
N LEU A 126 1.42 -1.50 -0.72
CA LEU A 126 0.85 -0.18 -1.07
C LEU A 126 1.88 0.78 -1.68
N LEU A 127 3.18 0.52 -1.52
CA LEU A 127 4.22 1.44 -2.00
C LEU A 127 4.16 1.70 -3.52
N PRO A 128 4.00 0.68 -4.38
CA PRO A 128 3.79 0.91 -5.82
C PRO A 128 2.52 1.72 -6.13
N VAL A 129 1.45 1.53 -5.35
CA VAL A 129 0.21 2.31 -5.51
C VAL A 129 0.46 3.79 -5.22
N PHE A 130 1.16 4.09 -4.12
CA PHE A 130 1.52 5.47 -3.79
C PHE A 130 2.43 6.10 -4.84
N PHE A 131 3.36 5.34 -5.40
CA PHE A 131 4.24 5.81 -6.46
C PHE A 131 3.43 6.27 -7.70
N GLU A 132 2.49 5.44 -8.16
CA GLU A 132 1.65 5.79 -9.31
C GLU A 132 0.72 6.98 -9.01
N ILE A 133 0.16 7.07 -7.79
CA ILE A 133 -0.63 8.23 -7.36
C ILE A 133 0.23 9.49 -7.33
N SER A 134 1.45 9.42 -6.80
CA SER A 134 2.38 10.57 -6.74
C SER A 134 2.72 11.06 -8.13
N LYS A 135 3.10 10.13 -9.02
CA LYS A 135 3.40 10.45 -10.42
C LYS A 135 2.23 11.16 -11.11
N TRP A 136 1.03 10.62 -10.96
CA TRP A 136 -0.16 11.25 -11.53
C TRP A 136 -0.39 12.65 -10.93
N GLY A 137 -0.19 12.79 -9.63
CA GLY A 137 -0.33 14.06 -8.93
C GLY A 137 0.66 15.12 -9.44
N GLU A 138 1.93 14.75 -9.61
CA GLU A 138 2.98 15.64 -10.14
C GLU A 138 2.71 16.08 -11.58
N GLU A 139 2.09 15.21 -12.39
CA GLU A 139 1.79 15.50 -13.79
C GLU A 139 0.49 16.31 -13.98
N ASN A 140 -0.46 16.27 -13.03
CA ASN A 140 -1.84 16.75 -13.26
C ASN A 140 -2.36 17.73 -12.20
N LEU A 141 -1.70 17.88 -11.05
CA LEU A 141 -2.08 18.84 -10.03
C LEU A 141 -1.13 20.03 -10.08
N GLU A 142 -1.66 21.21 -10.37
CA GLU A 142 -0.91 22.46 -10.25
C GLU A 142 -0.66 22.77 -8.77
N GLU A 143 0.54 23.31 -8.44
CA GLU A 143 0.84 23.86 -7.11
C GLU A 143 0.08 25.15 -6.84
#